data_3a15b243a25075ca6fa4235e9ce6a4ae
#
_entry.id   3a15b243a25075ca6fa4235e9ce6a4ae
#
_cell.length_a   1.000
_cell.length_b   1.000
_cell.length_c   1.000
_cell.angle_alpha   90.00
_cell.angle_beta   90.00
_cell.angle_gamma   90.00
#
_symmetry.space_group_name_H-M   'P 1'
#
loop_
_entity.id
_entity.type
_entity.pdbx_description
1 polymer ?
#
loop_
_entity_poly.entity_id
_entity_poly.type
_entity_poly.pdbx_seq_one_letter_code
_entity_poly.pdbx_strand_id
1 'polypeptide(L)'
;MLQMVGMSKQKDYLIPRGNIWYARMGIPEDVRHKLGHKREYIQSLRTPDRNVALIKSKPLIAEWKNAIHIARGNASVIQKTALMMRHEAGADTRINEDTGMSDADYAAEDIADGLDGVEQEEFYDYYTGRKGTPFNHFASEFIKATYTNAKTAGDALRSINLFTAYCPTLQSVTARAVIKWIDAETRSQSSVSKTKTFLSKYWKYLQQRDYVDRDLKPFTDIELPKTLKARKAREAYTDDEVALILDQLQLKQDDALTAITTLAMYTGARISELAGLRVDNVITADRITCLKIEESKTNAGNRTVPIHPKIQDLVKTLITDSTDGYLVSGVKSKGGKARRADVLGKRYGRLVRNDCKLPKSKVFHCFRNTVATKLENAGVPENIAADIVGHDKATMTYGLYSGGTSTQQKFDAVKSIEYKE
;
A
#
# COMPACT_ATOMS: atom_id res chain seq x y z
N MET A 1 58.00 -0.30 48.39
CA MET A 1 57.55 0.65 47.37
C MET A 1 56.22 0.17 46.80
N LEU A 2 55.10 0.56 47.40
CA LEU A 2 53.77 0.19 46.97
C LEU A 2 53.31 1.22 45.88
N GLN A 3 53.11 0.75 44.67
CA GLN A 3 52.49 1.54 43.63
C GLN A 3 51.02 1.74 43.95
N MET A 4 50.62 3.00 44.14
CA MET A 4 49.22 3.40 44.21
C MET A 4 48.56 3.18 42.84
N VAL A 5 47.61 2.24 42.78
CA VAL A 5 46.70 2.09 41.64
C VAL A 5 45.79 3.33 41.63
N GLY A 6 45.88 4.13 40.56
CA GLY A 6 45.09 5.33 40.38
C GLY A 6 43.59 5.02 40.32
N MET A 7 42.83 5.44 41.32
CA MET A 7 41.37 5.49 41.27
C MET A 7 40.95 6.43 40.13
N SER A 8 40.33 5.89 39.10
CA SER A 8 39.71 6.68 38.05
C SER A 8 38.66 7.61 38.68
N LYS A 9 38.80 8.92 38.53
CA LYS A 9 37.81 9.90 38.98
C LYS A 9 36.48 9.57 38.32
N GLN A 10 35.51 9.11 39.11
CA GLN A 10 34.16 8.90 38.68
C GLN A 10 33.65 10.23 38.07
N LYS A 11 33.24 10.22 36.79
CA LYS A 11 32.76 11.43 36.10
C LYS A 11 31.53 11.95 36.85
N ASP A 12 31.61 13.14 37.42
CA ASP A 12 30.50 13.86 38.02
C ASP A 12 29.67 14.46 36.88
N TYR A 13 28.44 13.97 36.67
CA TYR A 13 27.49 14.41 35.65
C TYR A 13 26.68 15.64 36.09
N LEU A 14 27.04 16.30 37.19
CA LEU A 14 26.36 17.46 37.74
C LEU A 14 27.02 18.76 37.31
N ILE A 15 26.23 19.72 36.88
CA ILE A 15 26.68 21.11 36.64
C ILE A 15 25.75 22.09 37.37
N PRO A 16 26.31 23.13 38.05
CA PRO A 16 25.52 24.20 38.64
C PRO A 16 25.11 25.20 37.55
N ARG A 17 23.85 25.65 37.60
CA ARG A 17 23.38 26.80 36.84
C ARG A 17 22.59 27.73 37.81
N GLY A 18 23.18 28.87 38.17
CA GLY A 18 22.67 29.71 39.26
C GLY A 18 22.63 28.91 40.56
N ASN A 19 21.52 28.93 41.26
CA ASN A 19 21.31 28.22 42.52
C ASN A 19 20.68 26.83 42.38
N ILE A 20 20.73 26.22 41.18
CA ILE A 20 20.11 24.91 40.89
C ILE A 20 21.11 23.99 40.18
N TRP A 21 21.09 22.71 40.59
CA TRP A 21 21.88 21.66 39.96
C TRP A 21 21.20 21.06 38.72
N TYR A 22 21.98 20.76 37.72
CA TYR A 22 21.52 20.06 36.49
C TYR A 22 22.33 18.77 36.29
N ALA A 23 21.68 17.73 35.82
CA ALA A 23 22.35 16.59 35.24
C ALA A 23 22.77 16.92 33.79
N ARG A 24 23.99 16.53 33.38
CA ARG A 24 24.50 16.74 32.02
C ARG A 24 25.30 15.55 31.55
N MET A 25 25.04 15.06 30.33
CA MET A 25 25.83 13.98 29.73
C MET A 25 25.96 14.21 28.22
N GLY A 26 27.22 14.16 27.70
CA GLY A 26 27.47 14.26 26.26
C GLY A 26 26.97 13.04 25.50
N ILE A 27 26.37 13.26 24.33
CA ILE A 27 25.97 12.20 23.41
C ILE A 27 27.10 11.96 22.41
N PRO A 28 27.66 10.73 22.34
CA PRO A 28 28.68 10.36 21.38
C PRO A 28 28.27 10.64 19.94
N GLU A 29 29.23 11.04 19.10
CA GLU A 29 28.94 11.48 17.73
C GLU A 29 28.36 10.40 16.86
N ASP A 30 28.80 9.16 17.05
CA ASP A 30 28.35 7.95 16.35
C ASP A 30 26.84 7.69 16.45
N VAL A 31 26.17 8.19 17.51
CA VAL A 31 24.73 7.95 17.77
C VAL A 31 23.87 9.21 17.72
N ARG A 32 24.44 10.41 17.53
CA ARG A 32 23.65 11.66 17.52
C ARG A 32 22.55 11.67 16.48
N HIS A 33 22.80 11.11 15.30
CA HIS A 33 21.81 11.03 14.22
C HIS A 33 20.59 10.18 14.59
N LYS A 34 20.75 9.19 15.51
CA LYS A 34 19.67 8.36 16.03
C LYS A 34 18.94 8.97 17.23
N LEU A 35 19.58 9.95 17.89
CA LEU A 35 19.08 10.60 19.10
C LEU A 35 18.64 12.06 18.85
N GLY A 36 18.12 12.34 17.67
CA GLY A 36 17.56 13.65 17.31
C GLY A 36 18.63 14.74 17.11
N HIS A 37 19.84 14.38 16.69
CA HIS A 37 20.98 15.27 16.45
C HIS A 37 21.42 16.11 17.66
N LYS A 38 20.99 15.76 18.88
CA LYS A 38 21.41 16.43 20.12
C LYS A 38 22.88 16.12 20.40
N ARG A 39 23.60 17.11 20.91
CA ARG A 39 25.01 16.97 21.33
C ARG A 39 25.13 16.48 22.77
N GLU A 40 24.15 16.76 23.60
CA GLU A 40 24.16 16.40 25.01
C GLU A 40 22.73 16.26 25.55
N TYR A 41 22.60 15.47 26.61
CA TYR A 41 21.44 15.50 27.50
C TYR A 41 21.69 16.47 28.63
N ILE A 42 20.69 17.29 28.97
CA ILE A 42 20.74 18.21 30.09
C ILE A 42 19.35 18.36 30.70
N GLN A 43 19.25 18.20 32.02
CA GLN A 43 17.99 18.30 32.76
C GLN A 43 18.17 18.94 34.13
N SER A 44 17.25 19.84 34.51
CA SER A 44 17.24 20.45 35.83
C SER A 44 16.81 19.44 36.89
N LEU A 45 17.54 19.40 38.00
CA LEU A 45 17.25 18.54 39.16
C LEU A 45 16.39 19.23 40.20
N ARG A 46 16.08 20.52 39.96
CA ARG A 46 15.22 21.36 40.79
C ARG A 46 15.60 21.33 42.31
N THR A 47 16.90 21.43 42.58
CA THR A 47 17.42 21.46 43.95
C THR A 47 18.72 22.26 43.99
N PRO A 48 18.94 23.07 45.05
CA PRO A 48 20.20 23.72 45.31
C PRO A 48 21.17 22.81 46.05
N ASP A 49 20.71 21.73 46.68
CA ASP A 49 21.55 20.79 47.42
C ASP A 49 22.25 19.80 46.49
N ARG A 50 23.57 19.76 46.59
CA ARG A 50 24.42 18.88 45.73
C ARG A 50 24.20 17.39 46.03
N ASN A 51 23.98 17.01 47.30
CA ASN A 51 23.80 15.59 47.65
C ASN A 51 22.42 15.08 47.18
N VAL A 52 21.39 15.90 47.32
CA VAL A 52 20.05 15.62 46.74
C VAL A 52 20.15 15.54 45.21
N ALA A 53 20.90 16.44 44.57
CA ALA A 53 21.12 16.44 43.16
C ALA A 53 21.85 15.17 42.68
N LEU A 54 22.84 14.69 43.44
CA LEU A 54 23.55 13.44 43.14
C LEU A 54 22.62 12.23 43.16
N ILE A 55 21.72 12.16 44.12
CA ILE A 55 20.73 11.08 44.18
C ILE A 55 19.77 11.16 42.98
N LYS A 56 19.23 12.34 42.71
CA LYS A 56 18.28 12.57 41.60
C LYS A 56 18.89 12.37 40.22
N SER A 57 20.20 12.59 40.06
CA SER A 57 20.88 12.43 38.79
C SER A 57 21.10 10.98 38.39
N LYS A 58 21.22 10.03 39.35
CA LYS A 58 21.54 8.64 39.08
C LYS A 58 20.55 7.96 38.11
N PRO A 59 19.24 8.02 38.30
CA PRO A 59 18.29 7.40 37.39
C PRO A 59 18.33 8.05 36.00
N LEU A 60 18.45 9.39 35.92
CA LEU A 60 18.54 10.08 34.63
C LEU A 60 19.81 9.69 33.83
N ILE A 61 20.95 9.60 34.52
CA ILE A 61 22.20 9.16 33.88
C ILE A 61 22.12 7.71 33.42
N ALA A 62 21.47 6.85 34.19
CA ALA A 62 21.23 5.46 33.78
C ALA A 62 20.35 5.39 32.52
N GLU A 63 19.25 6.14 32.49
CA GLU A 63 18.37 6.24 31.32
C GLU A 63 19.12 6.76 30.08
N TRP A 64 19.91 7.83 30.22
CA TRP A 64 20.66 8.40 29.09
C TRP A 64 21.77 7.47 28.57
N LYS A 65 22.46 6.75 29.47
CA LYS A 65 23.43 5.72 29.10
C LYS A 65 22.75 4.58 28.34
N ASN A 66 21.58 4.15 28.80
CA ASN A 66 20.79 3.11 28.15
C ASN A 66 20.33 3.56 26.75
N ALA A 67 19.83 4.80 26.61
CA ALA A 67 19.45 5.35 25.31
C ALA A 67 20.63 5.36 24.31
N ILE A 68 21.84 5.72 24.76
CA ILE A 68 23.05 5.68 23.93
C ILE A 68 23.41 4.23 23.58
N HIS A 69 23.30 3.31 24.52
CA HIS A 69 23.59 1.88 24.32
C HIS A 69 22.66 1.25 23.30
N ILE A 70 21.35 1.55 23.41
CA ILE A 70 20.33 1.13 22.44
C ILE A 70 20.62 1.73 21.05
N ALA A 71 20.94 3.02 20.99
CA ALA A 71 21.27 3.69 19.75
C ALA A 71 22.50 3.09 19.03
N ARG A 72 23.40 2.45 19.77
CA ARG A 72 24.52 1.66 19.22
C ARG A 72 24.13 0.27 18.74
N GLY A 73 22.88 -0.13 18.94
CA GLY A 73 22.41 -1.48 18.61
C GLY A 73 22.63 -2.53 19.71
N ASN A 74 23.04 -2.08 20.91
CA ASN A 74 23.25 -2.95 22.07
C ASN A 74 22.01 -2.88 22.96
N ALA A 75 21.14 -3.85 22.89
CA ALA A 75 20.02 -3.97 23.83
C ALA A 75 20.53 -4.39 25.23
N SER A 76 19.90 -3.87 26.30
CA SER A 76 20.16 -4.34 27.66
C SER A 76 19.82 -5.84 27.80
N VAL A 77 20.33 -6.50 28.85
CA VAL A 77 19.96 -7.91 29.11
C VAL A 77 18.45 -8.02 29.28
N ILE A 78 17.83 -7.11 30.04
CA ILE A 78 16.37 -7.07 30.27
C ILE A 78 15.60 -6.93 28.95
N GLN A 79 16.03 -5.98 28.08
CA GLN A 79 15.42 -5.79 26.75
C GLN A 79 15.53 -7.06 25.89
N LYS A 80 16.71 -7.69 25.87
CA LYS A 80 16.92 -8.93 25.10
C LYS A 80 16.05 -10.05 25.62
N THR A 81 15.97 -10.22 26.95
CA THR A 81 15.14 -11.24 27.59
C THR A 81 13.66 -10.98 27.29
N ALA A 82 13.18 -9.74 27.46
CA ALA A 82 11.79 -9.37 27.15
C ALA A 82 11.42 -9.65 25.70
N LEU A 83 12.30 -9.30 24.74
CA LEU A 83 12.09 -9.54 23.32
C LEU A 83 12.10 -11.03 22.98
N MET A 84 12.99 -11.82 23.62
CA MET A 84 13.05 -13.28 23.47
C MET A 84 11.75 -13.92 23.96
N MET A 85 11.33 -13.60 25.19
CA MET A 85 10.08 -14.12 25.78
C MET A 85 8.85 -13.73 24.94
N ARG A 86 8.82 -12.50 24.43
CA ARG A 86 7.78 -12.06 23.50
C ARG A 86 7.75 -12.87 22.22
N HIS A 87 8.91 -13.20 21.65
CA HIS A 87 9.02 -14.03 20.46
C HIS A 87 8.46 -15.44 20.74
N GLU A 88 8.85 -16.04 21.85
CA GLU A 88 8.37 -17.35 22.28
C GLU A 88 6.86 -17.35 22.50
N ALA A 89 6.31 -16.36 23.21
CA ALA A 89 4.87 -16.21 23.40
C ALA A 89 4.11 -15.98 22.08
N GLY A 90 4.70 -15.27 21.12
CA GLY A 90 4.10 -15.06 19.80
C GLY A 90 4.12 -16.30 18.89
N ALA A 91 5.03 -17.24 19.14
CA ALA A 91 5.16 -18.50 18.41
C ALA A 91 4.37 -19.66 19.08
N ASP A 92 4.09 -19.56 20.38
CA ASP A 92 3.35 -20.59 21.11
C ASP A 92 1.86 -20.56 20.75
N THR A 93 1.38 -21.69 20.23
CA THR A 93 -0.03 -21.89 19.86
C THR A 93 -0.88 -22.45 21.00
N ARG A 94 -0.25 -22.90 22.08
CA ARG A 94 -0.93 -23.42 23.28
C ARG A 94 -1.33 -22.27 24.18
N ILE A 95 -2.61 -21.93 24.16
CA ILE A 95 -3.17 -20.84 24.93
C ILE A 95 -4.15 -21.42 25.94
N ASN A 96 -4.01 -21.01 27.18
CA ASN A 96 -5.00 -21.29 28.20
C ASN A 96 -6.31 -20.58 27.83
N GLU A 97 -7.41 -21.34 27.69
CA GLU A 97 -8.71 -20.80 27.24
C GLU A 97 -9.31 -19.78 28.22
N ASP A 98 -9.04 -19.92 29.52
CA ASP A 98 -9.59 -19.03 30.56
C ASP A 98 -8.85 -17.70 30.64
N THR A 99 -7.51 -17.70 30.51
CA THR A 99 -6.68 -16.50 30.65
C THR A 99 -6.26 -15.88 29.33
N GLY A 100 -6.28 -16.64 28.25
CA GLY A 100 -5.77 -16.23 26.94
C GLY A 100 -4.25 -16.10 26.87
N MET A 101 -3.52 -16.65 27.86
CA MET A 101 -2.06 -16.61 27.98
C MET A 101 -1.43 -17.93 27.53
N SER A 102 -0.24 -17.86 26.95
CA SER A 102 0.59 -19.01 26.63
C SER A 102 1.51 -19.38 27.82
N ASP A 103 2.11 -20.57 27.77
CA ASP A 103 3.14 -20.98 28.76
C ASP A 103 4.30 -19.96 28.79
N ALA A 104 4.65 -19.38 27.64
CA ALA A 104 5.67 -18.34 27.54
C ALA A 104 5.22 -16.98 28.14
N ASP A 105 3.92 -16.66 28.12
CA ASP A 105 3.39 -15.48 28.81
C ASP A 105 3.54 -15.63 30.33
N TYR A 106 3.22 -16.81 30.89
CA TYR A 106 3.43 -17.08 32.31
C TYR A 106 4.91 -17.05 32.73
N ALA A 107 5.79 -17.63 31.91
CA ALA A 107 7.24 -17.58 32.17
C ALA A 107 7.78 -16.13 32.10
N ALA A 108 7.19 -15.27 31.26
CA ALA A 108 7.55 -13.85 31.20
C ALA A 108 7.08 -13.10 32.46
N GLU A 109 5.92 -13.43 33.03
CA GLU A 109 5.47 -12.90 34.33
C GLU A 109 6.41 -13.29 35.46
N ASP A 110 6.80 -14.58 35.55
CA ASP A 110 7.74 -15.06 36.56
C ASP A 110 9.10 -14.34 36.52
N ILE A 111 9.59 -14.07 35.30
CA ILE A 111 10.82 -13.29 35.11
C ILE A 111 10.62 -11.84 35.57
N ALA A 112 9.51 -11.24 35.20
CA ALA A 112 9.20 -9.85 35.54
C ALA A 112 9.04 -9.64 37.05
N ASP A 113 8.45 -10.60 37.75
CA ASP A 113 8.26 -10.58 39.21
C ASP A 113 9.60 -10.67 39.98
N GLY A 114 10.62 -11.20 39.34
CA GLY A 114 11.99 -11.24 39.90
C GLY A 114 12.80 -9.95 39.72
N LEU A 115 12.27 -8.96 39.00
CA LEU A 115 12.93 -7.68 38.70
C LEU A 115 12.49 -6.57 39.67
N ASP A 116 13.35 -5.54 39.85
CA ASP A 116 12.94 -4.36 40.60
C ASP A 116 11.93 -3.49 39.79
N GLY A 117 11.24 -2.55 40.44
CA GLY A 117 10.13 -1.82 39.83
C GLY A 117 10.49 -1.08 38.55
N VAL A 118 11.72 -0.61 38.38
CA VAL A 118 12.19 0.10 37.16
C VAL A 118 12.55 -0.89 36.07
N GLU A 119 13.22 -1.98 36.45
CA GLU A 119 13.59 -3.06 35.54
C GLU A 119 12.36 -3.86 35.08
N GLN A 120 11.40 -4.05 35.98
CA GLN A 120 10.12 -4.68 35.69
C GLN A 120 9.30 -3.85 34.67
N GLU A 121 9.22 -2.51 34.86
CA GLU A 121 8.55 -1.62 33.91
C GLU A 121 9.24 -1.63 32.54
N GLU A 122 10.59 -1.61 32.52
CA GLU A 122 11.37 -1.74 31.28
C GLU A 122 11.11 -3.07 30.60
N PHE A 123 11.12 -4.19 31.34
CA PHE A 123 10.82 -5.51 30.80
C PHE A 123 9.44 -5.54 30.15
N TYR A 124 8.39 -5.10 30.86
CA TYR A 124 7.04 -5.08 30.32
C TYR A 124 6.87 -4.15 29.14
N ASP A 125 7.56 -3.02 29.10
CA ASP A 125 7.52 -2.11 27.93
C ASP A 125 8.04 -2.76 26.66
N TYR A 126 9.10 -3.56 26.75
CA TYR A 126 9.63 -4.32 25.62
C TYR A 126 8.82 -5.60 25.36
N TYR A 127 8.43 -6.32 26.40
CA TYR A 127 7.62 -7.53 26.29
C TYR A 127 6.26 -7.24 25.65
N THR A 128 5.56 -6.19 26.06
CA THR A 128 4.29 -5.79 25.47
C THR A 128 4.45 -5.01 24.15
N GLY A 129 5.68 -4.59 23.83
CA GLY A 129 5.99 -3.80 22.64
C GLY A 129 5.54 -2.34 22.74
N ARG A 130 5.32 -1.82 23.95
CA ARG A 130 5.04 -0.39 24.18
C ARG A 130 6.25 0.47 23.86
N LYS A 131 7.46 0.01 24.17
CA LYS A 131 8.73 0.64 23.76
C LYS A 131 9.36 -0.14 22.59
N GLY A 132 9.90 0.57 21.61
CA GLY A 132 10.56 -0.02 20.46
C GLY A 132 10.63 0.94 19.29
N THR A 133 11.19 0.47 18.18
CA THR A 133 11.26 1.23 16.94
C THR A 133 9.85 1.36 16.33
N PRO A 134 9.36 2.56 16.00
CA PRO A 134 8.05 2.72 15.36
C PRO A 134 7.91 1.83 14.13
N PHE A 135 6.78 1.17 13.97
CA PHE A 135 6.57 0.23 12.87
C PHE A 135 6.82 0.87 11.50
N ASN A 136 6.43 2.12 11.31
CA ASN A 136 6.60 2.85 10.06
C ASN A 136 7.93 3.62 9.93
N HIS A 137 8.88 3.43 10.85
CA HIS A 137 10.15 4.17 10.88
C HIS A 137 10.91 4.09 9.54
N PHE A 138 11.01 2.91 8.97
CA PHE A 138 11.72 2.67 7.70
C PHE A 138 10.79 2.71 6.47
N ALA A 139 9.52 3.11 6.63
CA ALA A 139 8.54 3.06 5.54
C ALA A 139 8.95 3.92 4.33
N SER A 140 9.46 5.13 4.56
CA SER A 140 9.88 6.03 3.48
C SER A 140 11.05 5.47 2.66
N GLU A 141 12.01 4.83 3.34
CA GLU A 141 13.17 4.18 2.71
C GLU A 141 12.73 2.96 1.89
N PHE A 142 11.89 2.10 2.49
CA PHE A 142 11.28 0.96 1.79
C PHE A 142 10.54 1.37 0.52
N ILE A 143 9.70 2.41 0.60
CA ILE A 143 8.92 2.89 -0.54
C ILE A 143 9.84 3.35 -1.67
N LYS A 144 10.87 4.14 -1.37
CA LYS A 144 11.84 4.61 -2.37
C LYS A 144 12.60 3.46 -3.02
N ALA A 145 12.97 2.44 -2.24
CA ALA A 145 13.74 1.30 -2.72
C ALA A 145 12.90 0.30 -3.54
N THR A 146 11.57 0.25 -3.32
CA THR A 146 10.74 -0.85 -3.82
C THR A 146 9.79 -0.44 -4.94
N TYR A 147 9.33 0.81 -4.96
CA TYR A 147 8.26 1.22 -5.87
C TYR A 147 8.65 2.42 -6.74
N THR A 148 8.53 2.25 -8.05
CA THR A 148 8.66 3.34 -9.04
C THR A 148 7.31 4.00 -9.33
N ASN A 149 6.19 3.27 -9.20
CA ASN A 149 4.85 3.78 -9.45
C ASN A 149 4.31 4.51 -8.21
N ALA A 150 4.08 5.82 -8.34
CA ALA A 150 3.62 6.69 -7.25
C ALA A 150 2.29 6.24 -6.61
N LYS A 151 1.34 5.68 -7.39
CA LYS A 151 0.07 5.18 -6.84
C LYS A 151 0.27 3.95 -5.97
N THR A 152 1.07 2.99 -6.44
CA THR A 152 1.41 1.78 -5.68
C THR A 152 2.20 2.13 -4.43
N ALA A 153 3.16 3.05 -4.53
CA ALA A 153 3.91 3.61 -3.42
C ALA A 153 2.99 4.21 -2.35
N GLY A 154 2.05 5.07 -2.76
CA GLY A 154 1.06 5.67 -1.86
C GLY A 154 0.13 4.66 -1.19
N ASP A 155 -0.29 3.62 -1.90
CA ASP A 155 -1.12 2.54 -1.35
C ASP A 155 -0.34 1.70 -0.32
N ALA A 156 0.94 1.41 -0.57
CA ALA A 156 1.81 0.69 0.34
C ALA A 156 2.08 1.51 1.62
N LEU A 157 2.43 2.79 1.48
CA LEU A 157 2.66 3.69 2.62
C LEU A 157 1.40 3.83 3.48
N ARG A 158 0.22 3.98 2.86
CA ARG A 158 -1.05 4.02 3.58
C ARG A 158 -1.30 2.73 4.34
N SER A 159 -1.00 1.58 3.75
CA SER A 159 -1.17 0.27 4.39
C SER A 159 -0.28 0.12 5.62
N ILE A 160 0.99 0.55 5.54
CA ILE A 160 1.92 0.56 6.66
C ILE A 160 1.42 1.47 7.78
N ASN A 161 1.04 2.71 7.46
CA ASN A 161 0.57 3.68 8.46
C ASN A 161 -0.75 3.25 9.14
N LEU A 162 -1.67 2.61 8.41
CA LEU A 162 -2.90 2.05 9.00
C LEU A 162 -2.58 0.91 9.97
N PHE A 163 -1.63 0.05 9.63
CA PHE A 163 -1.24 -1.06 10.50
C PHE A 163 -0.50 -0.59 11.76
N THR A 164 0.19 0.56 11.71
CA THR A 164 0.86 1.17 12.88
C THR A 164 -0.12 1.46 14.05
N ALA A 165 -1.42 1.66 13.75
CA ALA A 165 -2.42 1.82 14.80
C ALA A 165 -2.67 0.53 15.62
N TYR A 166 -2.42 -0.64 15.03
CA TYR A 166 -2.53 -1.94 15.70
C TYR A 166 -1.21 -2.40 16.29
N CYS A 167 -0.13 -2.21 15.56
CA CYS A 167 1.21 -2.59 15.96
C CYS A 167 2.10 -1.33 15.88
N PRO A 168 2.20 -0.55 16.96
CA PRO A 168 2.88 0.74 16.95
C PRO A 168 4.40 0.62 16.78
N THR A 169 5.00 -0.50 17.15
CA THR A 169 6.44 -0.76 17.05
C THR A 169 6.74 -2.02 16.26
N LEU A 170 7.96 -2.16 15.75
CA LEU A 170 8.43 -3.39 15.10
C LEU A 170 8.34 -4.60 16.04
N GLN A 171 8.64 -4.38 17.32
CA GLN A 171 8.60 -5.37 18.38
C GLN A 171 7.18 -5.82 18.71
N SER A 172 6.15 -5.01 18.42
CA SER A 172 4.75 -5.39 18.64
C SER A 172 4.17 -6.31 17.56
N VAL A 173 4.92 -6.58 16.49
CA VAL A 173 4.43 -7.41 15.37
C VAL A 173 4.69 -8.88 15.63
N THR A 174 3.65 -9.60 16.00
CA THR A 174 3.64 -11.07 16.15
C THR A 174 2.57 -11.67 15.24
N ALA A 175 2.63 -12.97 14.97
CA ALA A 175 1.59 -13.68 14.22
C ALA A 175 0.20 -13.49 14.86
N ARG A 176 0.13 -13.59 16.20
CA ARG A 176 -1.10 -13.35 16.99
C ARG A 176 -1.64 -11.93 16.79
N ALA A 177 -0.76 -10.92 16.82
CA ALA A 177 -1.16 -9.53 16.60
C ALA A 177 -1.71 -9.31 15.17
N VAL A 178 -1.10 -9.95 14.17
CA VAL A 178 -1.57 -9.91 12.77
C VAL A 178 -2.92 -10.60 12.62
N ILE A 179 -3.14 -11.74 13.27
CA ILE A 179 -4.44 -12.43 13.28
C ILE A 179 -5.51 -11.54 13.92
N LYS A 180 -5.27 -10.98 15.11
CA LYS A 180 -6.19 -10.05 15.78
C LYS A 180 -6.51 -8.83 14.90
N TRP A 181 -5.53 -8.29 14.18
CA TRP A 181 -5.76 -7.22 13.21
C TRP A 181 -6.69 -7.68 12.08
N ILE A 182 -6.47 -8.87 11.51
CA ILE A 182 -7.30 -9.41 10.44
C ILE A 182 -8.74 -9.65 10.92
N ASP A 183 -8.92 -10.19 12.13
CA ASP A 183 -10.24 -10.47 12.72
C ASP A 183 -11.03 -9.18 13.00
N ALA A 184 -10.35 -8.08 13.31
CA ALA A 184 -10.96 -6.77 13.50
C ALA A 184 -11.32 -6.06 12.18
N GLU A 185 -10.92 -6.59 11.02
CA GLU A 185 -11.13 -5.94 9.74
C GLU A 185 -12.58 -6.06 9.24
N THR A 186 -13.11 -4.93 8.82
CA THR A 186 -14.46 -4.83 8.22
C THR A 186 -14.42 -4.59 6.71
N ARG A 187 -13.21 -4.38 6.15
CA ARG A 187 -12.98 -4.15 4.72
C ARG A 187 -13.21 -5.43 3.90
N SER A 188 -13.27 -5.28 2.57
CA SER A 188 -13.37 -6.45 1.70
C SER A 188 -12.12 -7.33 1.78
N GLN A 189 -12.30 -8.64 1.60
CA GLN A 189 -11.22 -9.62 1.58
C GLN A 189 -10.08 -9.21 0.64
N SER A 190 -10.39 -8.70 -0.56
CA SER A 190 -9.38 -8.23 -1.52
C SER A 190 -8.59 -7.02 -1.01
N SER A 191 -9.21 -6.13 -0.22
CA SER A 191 -8.53 -4.98 0.38
C SER A 191 -7.61 -5.39 1.51
N VAL A 192 -8.04 -6.32 2.37
CA VAL A 192 -7.22 -6.88 3.46
C VAL A 192 -6.05 -7.67 2.89
N SER A 193 -6.29 -8.53 1.88
CA SER A 193 -5.26 -9.29 1.17
C SER A 193 -4.19 -8.36 0.57
N LYS A 194 -4.60 -7.28 -0.08
CA LYS A 194 -3.68 -6.27 -0.63
C LYS A 194 -2.84 -5.62 0.47
N THR A 195 -3.46 -5.24 1.59
CA THR A 195 -2.75 -4.66 2.75
C THR A 195 -1.74 -5.67 3.31
N LYS A 196 -2.16 -6.92 3.56
CA LYS A 196 -1.27 -8.01 4.01
C LYS A 196 -0.07 -8.18 3.08
N THR A 197 -0.28 -8.13 1.76
CA THR A 197 0.80 -8.23 0.77
C THR A 197 1.82 -7.09 0.90
N PHE A 198 1.38 -5.85 1.13
CA PHE A 198 2.29 -4.73 1.35
C PHE A 198 3.06 -4.86 2.66
N LEU A 199 2.39 -5.28 3.74
CA LEU A 199 3.02 -5.50 5.05
C LEU A 199 4.04 -6.63 4.99
N SER A 200 3.74 -7.75 4.33
CA SER A 200 4.68 -8.86 4.12
C SER A 200 5.93 -8.43 3.34
N LYS A 201 5.75 -7.60 2.29
CA LYS A 201 6.89 -7.06 1.53
C LYS A 201 7.73 -6.10 2.37
N TYR A 202 7.08 -5.27 3.19
CA TYR A 202 7.78 -4.36 4.10
C TYR A 202 8.57 -5.14 5.16
N TRP A 203 7.96 -6.16 5.77
CA TRP A 203 8.64 -7.02 6.74
C TRP A 203 9.86 -7.73 6.14
N LYS A 204 9.71 -8.29 4.94
CA LYS A 204 10.84 -8.90 4.21
C LYS A 204 11.96 -7.90 3.94
N TYR A 205 11.63 -6.66 3.60
CA TYR A 205 12.61 -5.58 3.43
C TYR A 205 13.38 -5.30 4.73
N LEU A 206 12.68 -5.27 5.89
CA LEU A 206 13.29 -5.09 7.20
C LEU A 206 14.22 -6.25 7.57
N GLN A 207 13.80 -7.50 7.30
CA GLN A 207 14.62 -8.70 7.52
C GLN A 207 15.91 -8.69 6.70
N GLN A 208 15.83 -8.28 5.43
CA GLN A 208 17.00 -8.18 4.56
C GLN A 208 18.06 -7.17 5.04
N ARG A 209 17.68 -6.26 5.94
CA ARG A 209 18.56 -5.21 6.50
C ARG A 209 18.85 -5.41 7.98
N ASP A 210 18.49 -6.56 8.52
CA ASP A 210 18.67 -6.92 9.92
C ASP A 210 18.03 -5.92 10.91
N TYR A 211 16.96 -5.22 10.48
CA TYR A 211 16.16 -4.36 11.34
C TYR A 211 15.18 -5.14 12.22
N VAL A 212 14.85 -6.35 11.81
CA VAL A 212 14.06 -7.34 12.55
C VAL A 212 14.66 -8.72 12.34
N ASP A 213 14.37 -9.64 13.27
CA ASP A 213 14.84 -11.01 13.20
C ASP A 213 14.41 -11.70 11.90
N ARG A 214 15.33 -12.43 11.26
CA ARG A 214 15.11 -13.15 10.00
C ARG A 214 14.17 -14.34 10.13
N ASP A 215 14.08 -14.92 11.33
CA ASP A 215 13.25 -16.09 11.62
C ASP A 215 11.79 -15.70 11.93
N LEU A 216 11.53 -14.44 12.29
CA LEU A 216 10.19 -13.92 12.53
C LEU A 216 9.39 -13.77 11.24
N LYS A 217 8.34 -14.57 11.06
CA LYS A 217 7.47 -14.57 9.87
C LYS A 217 6.02 -14.22 10.22
N PRO A 218 5.73 -13.05 10.79
CA PRO A 218 4.41 -12.72 11.36
C PRO A 218 3.28 -12.62 10.34
N PHE A 219 3.58 -12.55 9.04
CA PHE A 219 2.59 -12.45 7.96
C PHE A 219 2.47 -13.72 7.10
N THR A 220 3.26 -14.77 7.42
CA THR A 220 3.30 -16.03 6.66
C THR A 220 2.23 -16.98 7.18
N ASP A 221 1.69 -17.82 6.31
CA ASP A 221 0.73 -18.89 6.62
C ASP A 221 -0.55 -18.44 7.37
N ILE A 222 -0.92 -17.17 7.24
CA ILE A 222 -2.16 -16.63 7.79
C ILE A 222 -3.21 -16.58 6.69
N GLU A 223 -4.25 -17.38 6.83
CA GLU A 223 -5.42 -17.35 5.96
C GLU A 223 -6.36 -16.19 6.32
N LEU A 224 -7.03 -15.65 5.31
CA LEU A 224 -8.05 -14.62 5.54
C LEU A 224 -9.38 -15.26 5.85
N PRO A 225 -10.12 -14.80 6.88
CA PRO A 225 -11.43 -15.33 7.24
C PRO A 225 -12.41 -15.26 6.06
N LYS A 226 -13.16 -16.34 5.87
CA LYS A 226 -14.26 -16.40 4.85
C LYS A 226 -15.41 -15.43 5.14
N THR A 227 -15.50 -14.93 6.37
CA THR A 227 -16.47 -13.91 6.81
C THR A 227 -16.23 -12.53 6.22
N LEU A 228 -15.01 -12.24 5.73
CA LEU A 228 -14.73 -10.99 5.04
C LEU A 228 -15.55 -10.90 3.76
N LYS A 229 -16.16 -9.73 3.53
CA LYS A 229 -17.02 -9.48 2.37
C LYS A 229 -16.30 -9.82 1.07
N ALA A 230 -16.80 -10.81 0.34
CA ALA A 230 -16.36 -11.10 -1.00
C ALA A 230 -16.62 -9.88 -1.91
N ARG A 231 -15.73 -9.63 -2.86
CA ARG A 231 -15.98 -8.61 -3.88
C ARG A 231 -17.11 -9.11 -4.78
N LYS A 232 -18.20 -8.35 -4.88
CA LYS A 232 -19.23 -8.63 -5.89
C LYS A 232 -18.61 -8.63 -7.28
N ALA A 233 -18.89 -9.66 -8.06
CA ALA A 233 -18.48 -9.72 -9.46
C ALA A 233 -19.00 -8.48 -10.19
N ARG A 234 -18.24 -7.97 -11.14
CA ARG A 234 -18.68 -6.91 -12.03
C ARG A 234 -19.43 -7.56 -13.18
N GLU A 235 -20.68 -7.20 -13.32
CA GLU A 235 -21.55 -7.72 -14.38
C GLU A 235 -21.44 -6.82 -15.61
N ALA A 236 -21.61 -7.43 -16.80
CA ALA A 236 -21.76 -6.70 -18.06
C ALA A 236 -22.98 -5.75 -17.97
N TYR A 237 -22.99 -4.71 -18.75
CA TYR A 237 -24.19 -3.91 -18.96
C TYR A 237 -25.15 -4.65 -19.89
N THR A 238 -26.46 -4.57 -19.60
CA THR A 238 -27.50 -4.94 -20.56
C THR A 238 -27.66 -3.83 -21.61
N ASP A 239 -28.29 -4.12 -22.74
CA ASP A 239 -28.54 -3.11 -23.77
C ASP A 239 -29.44 -1.99 -23.25
N ASP A 240 -30.46 -2.31 -22.45
CA ASP A 240 -31.33 -1.31 -21.81
C ASP A 240 -30.56 -0.39 -20.83
N GLU A 241 -29.62 -0.94 -20.06
CA GLU A 241 -28.74 -0.14 -19.19
C GLU A 241 -27.82 0.77 -19.99
N VAL A 242 -27.34 0.31 -21.16
CA VAL A 242 -26.52 1.12 -22.06
C VAL A 242 -27.35 2.25 -22.67
N ALA A 243 -28.58 1.96 -23.17
CA ALA A 243 -29.48 2.97 -23.69
C ALA A 243 -29.76 4.05 -22.62
N LEU A 244 -30.13 3.64 -21.41
CA LEU A 244 -30.33 4.58 -20.29
C LEU A 244 -29.10 5.46 -20.01
N ILE A 245 -27.90 4.90 -20.07
CA ILE A 245 -26.64 5.67 -19.86
C ILE A 245 -26.48 6.72 -20.98
N LEU A 246 -26.73 6.33 -22.23
CA LEU A 246 -26.61 7.23 -23.38
C LEU A 246 -27.63 8.38 -23.31
N ASP A 247 -28.89 8.10 -22.96
CA ASP A 247 -29.93 9.11 -22.76
C ASP A 247 -29.53 10.12 -21.69
N GLN A 248 -29.04 9.64 -20.56
CA GLN A 248 -28.58 10.51 -19.47
C GLN A 248 -27.34 11.34 -19.85
N LEU A 249 -26.44 10.79 -20.66
CA LEU A 249 -25.29 11.54 -21.21
C LEU A 249 -25.75 12.65 -22.15
N GLN A 250 -26.72 12.39 -23.01
CA GLN A 250 -27.30 13.37 -23.92
C GLN A 250 -27.97 14.52 -23.15
N LEU A 251 -28.75 14.21 -22.12
CA LEU A 251 -29.40 15.22 -21.27
C LEU A 251 -28.38 16.11 -20.54
N LYS A 252 -27.21 15.57 -20.18
CA LYS A 252 -26.17 16.32 -19.46
C LYS A 252 -25.26 17.14 -20.36
N GLN A 253 -25.29 16.91 -21.65
CA GLN A 253 -24.43 17.58 -22.64
C GLN A 253 -22.93 17.51 -22.23
N ASP A 254 -22.50 16.36 -21.73
CA ASP A 254 -21.11 16.11 -21.30
C ASP A 254 -20.35 15.40 -22.44
N ASP A 255 -19.90 16.18 -23.43
CA ASP A 255 -19.26 15.67 -24.65
C ASP A 255 -18.08 14.74 -24.37
N ALA A 256 -17.20 15.12 -23.44
CA ALA A 256 -16.05 14.30 -23.10
C ALA A 256 -16.46 12.97 -22.45
N LEU A 257 -17.50 12.96 -21.60
CA LEU A 257 -17.99 11.75 -20.98
C LEU A 257 -18.76 10.88 -21.99
N THR A 258 -19.52 11.48 -22.88
CA THR A 258 -20.19 10.80 -24.00
C THR A 258 -19.17 10.14 -24.91
N ALA A 259 -18.17 10.88 -25.37
CA ALA A 259 -17.13 10.36 -26.24
C ALA A 259 -16.38 9.16 -25.63
N ILE A 260 -15.92 9.28 -24.37
CA ILE A 260 -15.17 8.18 -23.74
C ILE A 260 -16.05 6.95 -23.47
N THR A 261 -17.34 7.17 -23.20
CA THR A 261 -18.30 6.07 -23.00
C THR A 261 -18.56 5.35 -24.31
N THR A 262 -18.81 6.08 -25.38
CA THR A 262 -19.03 5.49 -26.72
C THR A 262 -17.79 4.75 -27.23
N LEU A 263 -16.59 5.31 -27.01
CA LEU A 263 -15.36 4.59 -27.31
C LEU A 263 -15.24 3.28 -26.50
N ALA A 264 -15.61 3.28 -25.21
CA ALA A 264 -15.56 2.09 -24.37
C ALA A 264 -16.53 1.01 -24.80
N MET A 265 -17.72 1.37 -25.28
CA MET A 265 -18.74 0.47 -25.80
C MET A 265 -18.22 -0.40 -26.94
N TYR A 266 -17.42 0.18 -27.84
CA TYR A 266 -16.98 -0.52 -29.06
C TYR A 266 -15.53 -1.04 -29.00
N THR A 267 -14.78 -0.72 -27.94
CA THR A 267 -13.36 -1.14 -27.81
C THR A 267 -13.10 -2.00 -26.59
N GLY A 268 -13.92 -1.95 -25.55
CA GLY A 268 -13.68 -2.58 -24.26
C GLY A 268 -12.43 -2.05 -23.57
N ALA A 269 -11.86 -0.93 -24.00
CA ALA A 269 -10.65 -0.37 -23.44
C ALA A 269 -10.88 0.19 -22.02
N ARG A 270 -9.81 0.19 -21.20
CA ARG A 270 -9.89 0.74 -19.84
C ARG A 270 -10.03 2.24 -19.87
N ILE A 271 -10.74 2.82 -18.92
CA ILE A 271 -10.90 4.27 -18.83
C ILE A 271 -9.57 5.02 -18.84
N SER A 272 -8.52 4.45 -18.22
CA SER A 272 -7.18 5.04 -18.21
C SER A 272 -6.47 4.97 -19.57
N GLU A 273 -6.78 3.96 -20.37
CA GLU A 273 -6.29 3.83 -21.75
C GLU A 273 -6.95 4.89 -22.63
N LEU A 274 -8.28 4.93 -22.63
CA LEU A 274 -9.05 5.91 -23.43
C LEU A 274 -8.77 7.36 -23.04
N ALA A 275 -8.73 7.65 -21.73
CA ALA A 275 -8.45 9.01 -21.24
C ALA A 275 -7.01 9.49 -21.57
N GLY A 276 -6.12 8.57 -21.85
CA GLY A 276 -4.74 8.86 -22.22
C GLY A 276 -4.45 8.83 -23.71
N LEU A 277 -5.41 8.42 -24.57
CA LEU A 277 -5.23 8.43 -26.00
C LEU A 277 -5.00 9.85 -26.52
N ARG A 278 -3.99 9.98 -27.36
CA ARG A 278 -3.71 11.18 -28.11
C ARG A 278 -4.25 11.05 -29.53
N VAL A 279 -4.35 12.17 -30.24
CA VAL A 279 -4.72 12.17 -31.67
C VAL A 279 -3.80 11.27 -32.46
N ASP A 280 -2.48 11.30 -32.20
CA ASP A 280 -1.47 10.49 -32.89
C ASP A 280 -1.60 8.97 -32.61
N ASN A 281 -2.40 8.58 -31.62
CA ASN A 281 -2.71 7.16 -31.39
C ASN A 281 -3.81 6.61 -32.32
N VAL A 282 -4.43 7.46 -33.14
CA VAL A 282 -5.29 7.02 -34.23
C VAL A 282 -4.43 6.77 -35.44
N ILE A 283 -4.27 5.52 -35.81
CA ILE A 283 -3.38 5.08 -36.88
C ILE A 283 -4.14 4.30 -37.95
N THR A 284 -3.55 4.16 -39.12
CA THR A 284 -4.04 3.24 -40.16
C THR A 284 -3.11 2.04 -40.22
N ALA A 285 -3.66 0.83 -40.02
CA ALA A 285 -2.97 -0.44 -40.16
C ALA A 285 -3.76 -1.32 -41.15
N ASP A 286 -3.12 -1.89 -42.13
CA ASP A 286 -3.76 -2.71 -43.17
C ASP A 286 -4.99 -2.03 -43.84
N ARG A 287 -4.94 -0.73 -44.05
CA ARG A 287 -6.02 0.13 -44.55
C ARG A 287 -7.25 0.26 -43.58
N ILE A 288 -7.10 -0.17 -42.36
CA ILE A 288 -8.12 -0.09 -41.32
C ILE A 288 -7.70 0.97 -40.31
N THR A 289 -8.61 1.89 -39.95
CA THR A 289 -8.38 2.87 -38.89
C THR A 289 -8.43 2.17 -37.54
N CYS A 290 -7.44 2.41 -36.70
CA CYS A 290 -7.25 1.74 -35.43
C CYS A 290 -6.85 2.70 -34.31
N LEU A 291 -7.17 2.35 -33.07
CA LEU A 291 -6.61 2.95 -31.87
C LEU A 291 -5.38 2.16 -31.42
N LYS A 292 -4.24 2.83 -31.33
CA LYS A 292 -3.00 2.27 -30.78
C LYS A 292 -2.94 2.54 -29.27
N ILE A 293 -3.14 1.50 -28.47
CA ILE A 293 -3.10 1.59 -26.99
C ILE A 293 -1.68 1.21 -26.58
N GLU A 294 -0.98 2.18 -26.00
CA GLU A 294 0.40 2.05 -25.49
C GLU A 294 0.45 2.37 -23.99
N GLU A 295 1.58 2.08 -23.35
CA GLU A 295 1.82 2.33 -21.92
C GLU A 295 0.75 1.72 -21.02
N SER A 296 0.23 0.56 -21.40
CA SER A 296 -0.69 -0.18 -20.54
C SER A 296 0.04 -0.78 -19.32
N LYS A 297 -0.72 -1.12 -18.29
CA LYS A 297 -0.19 -1.69 -17.05
C LYS A 297 0.50 -3.06 -17.26
N THR A 298 0.14 -3.77 -18.32
CA THR A 298 0.68 -5.08 -18.69
C THR A 298 1.07 -5.08 -20.18
N ASN A 299 2.02 -5.92 -20.57
CA ASN A 299 2.44 -6.05 -21.97
C ASN A 299 1.26 -6.41 -22.89
N ALA A 300 0.38 -7.32 -22.49
CA ALA A 300 -0.84 -7.65 -23.23
C ALA A 300 -1.82 -6.47 -23.37
N GLY A 301 -1.66 -5.45 -22.54
CA GLY A 301 -2.43 -4.20 -22.65
C GLY A 301 -2.01 -3.33 -23.84
N ASN A 302 -0.76 -3.44 -24.32
CA ASN A 302 -0.29 -2.72 -25.50
C ASN A 302 -0.80 -3.42 -26.75
N ARG A 303 -1.69 -2.76 -27.50
CA ARG A 303 -2.40 -3.36 -28.60
C ARG A 303 -2.98 -2.33 -29.56
N THR A 304 -3.33 -2.80 -30.75
CA THR A 304 -4.07 -2.04 -31.75
C THR A 304 -5.49 -2.58 -31.84
N VAL A 305 -6.48 -1.69 -31.64
CA VAL A 305 -7.91 -2.01 -31.68
C VAL A 305 -8.52 -1.31 -32.88
N PRO A 306 -9.09 -2.04 -33.86
CA PRO A 306 -9.78 -1.45 -34.99
C PRO A 306 -11.01 -0.63 -34.53
N ILE A 307 -11.28 0.46 -35.23
CA ILE A 307 -12.43 1.32 -34.95
C ILE A 307 -13.68 0.71 -35.59
N HIS A 308 -14.71 0.51 -34.77
CA HIS A 308 -16.01 0.03 -35.24
C HIS A 308 -16.64 1.03 -36.22
N PRO A 309 -17.32 0.61 -37.33
CA PRO A 309 -17.92 1.50 -38.30
C PRO A 309 -18.85 2.57 -37.70
N LYS A 310 -19.68 2.21 -36.70
CA LYS A 310 -20.62 3.13 -36.02
C LYS A 310 -19.93 4.31 -35.30
N ILE A 311 -18.64 4.23 -34.98
CA ILE A 311 -17.91 5.30 -34.26
C ILE A 311 -16.80 5.96 -35.09
N GLN A 312 -16.70 5.66 -36.39
CA GLN A 312 -15.70 6.29 -37.27
C GLN A 312 -15.85 7.80 -37.35
N ASP A 313 -17.07 8.28 -37.50
CA ASP A 313 -17.32 9.72 -37.60
C ASP A 313 -17.11 10.42 -36.26
N LEU A 314 -17.47 9.81 -35.14
CA LEU A 314 -17.10 10.31 -33.83
C LEU A 314 -15.58 10.47 -33.69
N VAL A 315 -14.80 9.47 -34.11
CA VAL A 315 -13.33 9.56 -34.00
C VAL A 315 -12.77 10.64 -34.89
N LYS A 316 -13.29 10.83 -36.12
CA LYS A 316 -12.89 11.95 -36.99
C LYS A 316 -13.17 13.31 -36.32
N THR A 317 -14.36 13.49 -35.77
CA THR A 317 -14.74 14.70 -35.04
C THR A 317 -13.80 14.94 -33.86
N LEU A 318 -13.53 13.93 -33.05
CA LEU A 318 -12.62 14.03 -31.89
C LEU A 318 -11.19 14.43 -32.29
N ILE A 319 -10.72 13.98 -33.45
CA ILE A 319 -9.41 14.40 -34.00
C ILE A 319 -9.43 15.89 -34.38
N THR A 320 -10.45 16.30 -35.10
CA THR A 320 -10.58 17.70 -35.62
C THR A 320 -10.75 18.68 -34.45
N ASP A 321 -11.54 18.35 -33.46
CA ASP A 321 -11.91 19.25 -32.36
C ASP A 321 -10.92 19.19 -31.19
N SER A 322 -9.84 18.40 -31.29
CA SER A 322 -8.86 18.29 -30.24
C SER A 322 -8.05 19.56 -30.05
N THR A 323 -8.15 20.19 -28.88
CA THR A 323 -7.44 21.42 -28.52
C THR A 323 -6.23 21.20 -27.61
N ASP A 324 -6.09 20.01 -27.01
CA ASP A 324 -5.03 19.67 -26.05
C ASP A 324 -4.19 18.48 -26.51
N GLY A 325 -4.42 17.99 -27.73
CA GLY A 325 -3.73 16.86 -28.35
C GLY A 325 -4.18 15.50 -27.82
N TYR A 326 -5.14 15.44 -26.87
CA TYR A 326 -5.81 14.19 -26.49
C TYR A 326 -7.01 13.92 -27.40
N LEU A 327 -7.26 12.64 -27.71
CA LEU A 327 -8.40 12.26 -28.54
C LEU A 327 -9.73 12.69 -27.89
N VAL A 328 -9.89 12.50 -26.59
CA VAL A 328 -11.00 13.06 -25.81
C VAL A 328 -10.50 14.32 -25.12
N SER A 329 -10.66 15.48 -25.76
CA SER A 329 -10.17 16.76 -25.25
C SER A 329 -11.09 17.38 -24.18
N GLY A 330 -10.74 18.55 -23.64
CA GLY A 330 -11.57 19.34 -22.73
C GLY A 330 -11.68 18.79 -21.29
N VAL A 331 -10.95 17.76 -20.92
CA VAL A 331 -10.94 17.22 -19.55
C VAL A 331 -10.05 18.08 -18.69
N LYS A 332 -10.63 18.98 -17.89
CA LYS A 332 -9.91 19.84 -16.95
C LYS A 332 -9.24 18.98 -15.85
N SER A 333 -7.93 18.79 -15.94
CA SER A 333 -7.15 18.03 -14.96
C SER A 333 -5.76 18.64 -14.82
N LYS A 334 -5.32 18.86 -13.58
CA LYS A 334 -3.92 19.22 -13.28
C LYS A 334 -3.11 17.91 -13.11
N GLY A 335 -2.52 17.41 -14.20
CA GLY A 335 -1.74 16.18 -14.19
C GLY A 335 -2.01 15.27 -15.40
N GLY A 336 -1.17 14.27 -15.60
CA GLY A 336 -1.21 13.41 -16.79
C GLY A 336 -2.38 12.40 -16.84
N LYS A 337 -2.24 11.39 -17.71
CA LYS A 337 -3.19 10.30 -18.03
C LYS A 337 -4.00 9.77 -16.83
N ALA A 338 -3.35 9.48 -15.70
CA ALA A 338 -4.02 8.92 -14.53
C ALA A 338 -5.04 9.90 -13.90
N ARG A 339 -4.72 11.20 -13.88
CA ARG A 339 -5.61 12.23 -13.35
C ARG A 339 -6.84 12.44 -14.22
N ARG A 340 -6.66 12.40 -15.55
CA ARG A 340 -7.78 12.51 -16.52
C ARG A 340 -8.76 11.34 -16.32
N ALA A 341 -8.25 10.13 -16.21
CA ALA A 341 -9.06 8.93 -15.93
C ALA A 341 -9.82 9.01 -14.59
N ASP A 342 -9.19 9.55 -13.54
CA ASP A 342 -9.84 9.75 -12.24
C ASP A 342 -10.99 10.76 -12.32
N VAL A 343 -10.82 11.86 -13.06
CA VAL A 343 -11.86 12.87 -13.27
C VAL A 343 -13.05 12.26 -14.01
N LEU A 344 -12.81 11.63 -15.16
CA LEU A 344 -13.85 11.00 -15.97
C LEU A 344 -14.52 9.85 -15.21
N GLY A 345 -13.75 9.02 -14.49
CA GLY A 345 -14.30 7.94 -13.69
C GLY A 345 -15.20 8.41 -12.55
N LYS A 346 -14.90 9.54 -11.91
CA LYS A 346 -15.76 10.15 -10.88
C LYS A 346 -17.03 10.74 -11.50
N ARG A 347 -16.92 11.38 -12.67
CA ARG A 347 -18.09 11.90 -13.40
C ARG A 347 -19.01 10.75 -13.81
N TYR A 348 -18.47 9.72 -14.44
CA TYR A 348 -19.21 8.52 -14.82
C TYR A 348 -19.87 7.83 -13.63
N GLY A 349 -19.12 7.66 -12.53
CA GLY A 349 -19.67 7.05 -11.33
C GLY A 349 -20.82 7.85 -10.71
N ARG A 350 -20.84 9.19 -10.83
CA ARG A 350 -21.98 10.01 -10.42
C ARG A 350 -23.18 9.83 -11.35
N LEU A 351 -22.97 9.88 -12.66
CA LEU A 351 -24.00 9.62 -13.66
C LEU A 351 -24.71 8.28 -13.38
N VAL A 352 -23.98 7.19 -13.31
CA VAL A 352 -24.53 5.85 -13.15
C VAL A 352 -25.30 5.69 -11.84
N ARG A 353 -24.81 6.26 -10.73
CA ARG A 353 -25.45 6.13 -9.41
C ARG A 353 -26.59 7.12 -9.18
N ASN A 354 -26.41 8.37 -9.61
CA ASN A 354 -27.33 9.44 -9.25
C ASN A 354 -28.40 9.65 -10.30
N ASP A 355 -28.07 9.51 -11.58
CA ASP A 355 -28.96 9.79 -12.69
C ASP A 355 -29.59 8.49 -13.21
N CYS A 356 -28.78 7.48 -13.54
CA CYS A 356 -29.28 6.18 -14.00
C CYS A 356 -29.81 5.27 -12.87
N LYS A 357 -29.52 5.57 -11.58
CA LYS A 357 -29.91 4.75 -10.42
C LYS A 357 -29.43 3.28 -10.46
N LEU A 358 -28.38 3.00 -11.20
CA LEU A 358 -27.84 1.65 -11.33
C LEU A 358 -27.03 1.23 -10.09
N PRO A 359 -26.91 -0.08 -9.81
CA PRO A 359 -26.20 -0.63 -8.65
C PRO A 359 -24.73 -0.20 -8.58
N LYS A 360 -24.16 -0.19 -7.36
CA LYS A 360 -22.74 0.14 -7.13
C LYS A 360 -21.74 -0.81 -7.83
N SER A 361 -22.16 -1.99 -8.22
CA SER A 361 -21.41 -2.97 -9.02
C SER A 361 -21.19 -2.50 -10.46
N LYS A 362 -22.10 -1.70 -11.01
CA LYS A 362 -22.00 -1.14 -12.36
C LYS A 362 -21.08 0.07 -12.36
N VAL A 363 -19.96 -0.09 -13.02
CA VAL A 363 -18.87 0.92 -13.10
C VAL A 363 -18.34 0.97 -14.53
N PHE A 364 -17.60 2.00 -14.91
CA PHE A 364 -17.07 2.15 -16.29
C PHE A 364 -16.41 0.87 -16.84
N HIS A 365 -15.66 0.15 -15.99
CA HIS A 365 -15.01 -1.10 -16.41
C HIS A 365 -16.01 -2.21 -16.86
N CYS A 366 -17.29 -2.10 -16.53
CA CYS A 366 -18.30 -3.05 -16.99
C CYS A 366 -18.51 -3.03 -18.51
N PHE A 367 -18.20 -1.92 -19.21
CA PHE A 367 -18.15 -1.91 -20.67
C PHE A 367 -17.19 -2.94 -21.25
N ARG A 368 -16.06 -3.15 -20.59
CA ARG A 368 -15.10 -4.16 -21.01
C ARG A 368 -15.68 -5.58 -20.88
N ASN A 369 -16.45 -5.85 -19.82
CA ASN A 369 -17.16 -7.11 -19.66
C ASN A 369 -18.26 -7.22 -20.74
N THR A 370 -18.98 -6.12 -21.00
CA THR A 370 -20.01 -6.06 -22.05
C THR A 370 -19.43 -6.39 -23.43
N VAL A 371 -18.32 -5.76 -23.81
CA VAL A 371 -17.65 -6.05 -25.09
C VAL A 371 -17.18 -7.49 -25.16
N ALA A 372 -16.56 -8.01 -24.10
CA ALA A 372 -16.14 -9.41 -24.06
C ALA A 372 -17.33 -10.37 -24.25
N THR A 373 -18.43 -10.12 -23.54
CA THR A 373 -19.68 -10.93 -23.67
C THR A 373 -20.29 -10.84 -25.07
N LYS A 374 -20.32 -9.63 -25.66
CA LYS A 374 -20.83 -9.46 -27.02
C LYS A 374 -19.97 -10.19 -28.07
N LEU A 375 -18.66 -10.14 -27.94
CA LEU A 375 -17.74 -10.90 -28.81
C LEU A 375 -17.95 -12.43 -28.64
N GLU A 376 -18.09 -12.90 -27.39
CA GLU A 376 -18.36 -14.31 -27.10
C GLU A 376 -19.69 -14.76 -27.72
N ASN A 377 -20.76 -13.98 -27.55
CA ASN A 377 -22.09 -14.27 -28.11
C ASN A 377 -22.11 -14.25 -29.66
N ALA A 378 -21.20 -13.47 -30.27
CA ALA A 378 -20.99 -13.45 -31.72
C ALA A 378 -20.08 -14.60 -32.21
N GLY A 379 -19.67 -15.52 -31.34
CA GLY A 379 -18.80 -16.66 -31.70
C GLY A 379 -17.36 -16.29 -31.98
N VAL A 380 -16.88 -15.11 -31.54
CA VAL A 380 -15.50 -14.69 -31.74
C VAL A 380 -14.55 -15.55 -30.88
N PRO A 381 -13.51 -16.15 -31.47
CA PRO A 381 -12.53 -16.93 -30.73
C PRO A 381 -11.89 -16.15 -29.57
N GLU A 382 -11.67 -16.83 -28.43
CA GLU A 382 -11.13 -16.22 -27.19
C GLU A 382 -9.82 -15.44 -27.40
N ASN A 383 -8.91 -15.98 -28.23
CA ASN A 383 -7.62 -15.33 -28.52
C ASN A 383 -7.81 -14.00 -29.27
N ILE A 384 -8.80 -13.88 -30.15
CA ILE A 384 -9.13 -12.64 -30.87
C ILE A 384 -9.77 -11.64 -29.89
N ALA A 385 -10.75 -12.09 -29.12
CA ALA A 385 -11.37 -11.27 -28.08
C ALA A 385 -10.33 -10.76 -27.05
N ALA A 386 -9.39 -11.62 -26.61
CA ALA A 386 -8.30 -11.24 -25.72
C ALA A 386 -7.41 -10.15 -26.33
N ASP A 387 -7.05 -10.25 -27.61
CA ASP A 387 -6.25 -9.24 -28.31
C ASP A 387 -6.98 -7.89 -28.45
N ILE A 388 -8.29 -7.91 -28.62
CA ILE A 388 -9.11 -6.67 -28.67
C ILE A 388 -9.18 -6.02 -27.28
N VAL A 389 -9.62 -6.78 -26.28
CA VAL A 389 -9.80 -6.22 -24.94
C VAL A 389 -8.48 -6.06 -24.17
N GLY A 390 -7.38 -6.75 -24.53
CA GLY A 390 -6.07 -6.73 -23.89
C GLY A 390 -6.08 -7.53 -22.59
N HIS A 391 -6.46 -8.83 -22.69
CA HIS A 391 -6.26 -9.84 -21.66
C HIS A 391 -5.03 -10.68 -21.98
N ASP A 392 -4.37 -11.17 -20.93
CA ASP A 392 -3.31 -12.17 -21.11
C ASP A 392 -3.95 -13.46 -21.65
N LYS A 393 -3.28 -14.10 -22.61
CA LYS A 393 -3.73 -15.36 -23.19
C LYS A 393 -3.31 -16.51 -22.28
N ALA A 394 -4.22 -17.45 -22.03
CA ALA A 394 -3.99 -18.53 -21.08
C ALA A 394 -2.95 -19.55 -21.55
N THR A 395 -2.72 -19.70 -22.88
CA THR A 395 -1.81 -20.70 -23.44
C THR A 395 -0.46 -20.11 -23.82
N MET A 396 0.62 -20.87 -23.63
CA MET A 396 1.98 -20.46 -24.06
C MET A 396 2.05 -20.21 -25.57
N THR A 397 1.34 -20.98 -26.38
CA THR A 397 1.34 -20.84 -27.82
C THR A 397 0.88 -19.48 -28.28
N TYR A 398 -0.26 -19.02 -27.78
CA TYR A 398 -0.82 -17.73 -28.17
C TYR A 398 -0.34 -16.55 -27.29
N GLY A 399 0.13 -16.83 -26.08
CA GLY A 399 0.61 -15.79 -25.17
C GLY A 399 2.07 -15.41 -25.37
N LEU A 400 2.93 -16.38 -25.74
CA LEU A 400 4.39 -16.16 -25.84
C LEU A 400 4.92 -16.23 -27.27
N TYR A 401 4.47 -17.20 -28.08
CA TYR A 401 5.04 -17.48 -29.41
C TYR A 401 4.25 -16.85 -30.55
N SER A 402 3.01 -16.46 -30.37
CA SER A 402 2.19 -15.86 -31.44
C SER A 402 2.45 -14.36 -31.55
N GLY A 403 2.62 -13.89 -32.79
CA GLY A 403 2.67 -12.45 -33.12
C GLY A 403 1.33 -11.72 -32.93
N GLY A 404 0.31 -12.40 -32.44
CA GLY A 404 -1.04 -11.86 -32.26
C GLY A 404 -1.96 -12.07 -33.47
N THR A 405 -3.18 -11.59 -33.34
CA THR A 405 -4.23 -11.68 -34.36
C THR A 405 -4.07 -10.58 -35.40
N SER A 406 -4.34 -10.86 -36.67
CA SER A 406 -4.27 -9.87 -37.75
C SER A 406 -5.23 -8.71 -37.52
N THR A 407 -4.94 -7.55 -38.10
CA THR A 407 -5.83 -6.36 -38.02
C THR A 407 -7.19 -6.67 -38.61
N GLN A 408 -7.24 -7.41 -39.72
CA GLN A 408 -8.49 -7.79 -40.39
C GLN A 408 -9.36 -8.68 -39.49
N GLN A 409 -8.79 -9.72 -38.86
CA GLN A 409 -9.55 -10.61 -37.95
C GLN A 409 -10.13 -9.82 -36.76
N LYS A 410 -9.35 -8.91 -36.19
CA LYS A 410 -9.84 -8.02 -35.13
C LYS A 410 -10.94 -7.09 -35.61
N PHE A 411 -10.83 -6.55 -36.84
CA PHE A 411 -11.82 -5.67 -37.40
C PHE A 411 -13.16 -6.40 -37.65
N ASP A 412 -13.11 -7.62 -38.21
CA ASP A 412 -14.31 -8.44 -38.41
C ASP A 412 -14.98 -8.79 -37.07
N ALA A 413 -14.19 -9.10 -36.05
CA ALA A 413 -14.69 -9.31 -34.71
C ALA A 413 -15.30 -8.03 -34.07
N VAL A 414 -14.65 -6.87 -34.21
CA VAL A 414 -15.19 -5.61 -33.68
C VAL A 414 -16.50 -5.24 -34.36
N LYS A 415 -16.66 -5.47 -35.65
CA LYS A 415 -17.89 -5.23 -36.40
C LYS A 415 -19.11 -6.00 -35.87
N SER A 416 -18.89 -7.14 -35.20
CA SER A 416 -19.98 -7.93 -34.62
C SER A 416 -20.54 -7.37 -33.30
N ILE A 417 -19.94 -6.28 -32.77
CA ILE A 417 -20.43 -5.64 -31.56
C ILE A 417 -21.67 -4.82 -31.87
N GLU A 418 -22.83 -5.30 -31.51
CA GLU A 418 -24.10 -4.62 -31.71
C GLU A 418 -24.75 -4.27 -30.37
N TYR A 419 -25.39 -3.11 -30.33
CA TYR A 419 -26.27 -2.68 -29.24
C TYR A 419 -27.69 -2.50 -29.83
N LYS A 420 -28.71 -2.89 -29.06
CA LYS A 420 -30.08 -2.60 -29.44
C LYS A 420 -30.28 -1.09 -29.47
N GLU A 421 -30.88 -0.61 -30.53
CA GLU A 421 -31.31 0.78 -30.70
C GLU A 421 -32.50 1.09 -29.82
#